data_ff2332717abb21836d598c9b026e203d
#
_entry.id   ff2332717abb21836d598c9b026e203d
#
_cell.length_a   1.000
_cell.length_b   1.000
_cell.length_c   1.000
_cell.angle_alpha   90.00
_cell.angle_beta   90.00
_cell.angle_gamma   90.00
#
_symmetry.space_group_name_H-M   'P 1'
#
loop_
_entity.id
_entity.type
_entity.pdbx_description
1 polymer ?
#
loop_
_entity_poly.entity_id
_entity_poly.type
_entity_poly.pdbx_seq_one_letter_code
_entity_poly.pdbx_strand_id
1 'polypeptide(L)'
;MLIKLYQKSLQLAAHKSSKMFLGIVSFMESSFFPIPPDVMIVPMVIAKKNDYQKIFLISTVFSTLGGVLGYFIGSYFLDVGISVIGFYGYEDKVVSLKDSLTKGTGLYIWLITLFLAGFTPLPFKVFTITSGMIGFNLFIFFFTCLISRGLRFFIVSYLSFKFGDAFNKFMQTGAAKWFTILGLLIVIIVSTIYFVIK
;
A
#
# COMPACT_ATOMS: atom_id res chain seq x y z
N MET A 1 1.94 15.98 -23.70
CA MET A 1 2.70 15.80 -22.43
C MET A 1 2.45 14.44 -21.80
N LEU A 2 1.19 14.05 -21.52
CA LEU A 2 0.84 12.76 -20.89
C LEU A 2 1.37 11.52 -21.65
N ILE A 3 1.25 11.48 -22.98
CA ILE A 3 1.73 10.37 -23.80
C ILE A 3 3.26 10.21 -23.71
N LYS A 4 4.02 11.31 -23.69
CA LYS A 4 5.48 11.27 -23.53
C LYS A 4 5.88 10.75 -22.14
N LEU A 5 5.18 11.16 -21.10
CA LEU A 5 5.39 10.66 -19.73
C LEU A 5 5.08 9.17 -19.63
N TYR A 6 3.97 8.73 -20.22
CA TYR A 6 3.58 7.32 -20.28
C TYR A 6 4.62 6.48 -21.01
N GLN A 7 5.06 6.91 -22.20
CA GLN A 7 6.11 6.20 -22.97
C GLN A 7 7.43 6.11 -22.19
N LYS A 8 7.83 7.19 -21.50
CA LYS A 8 9.01 7.20 -20.66
C LYS A 8 8.88 6.25 -19.47
N SER A 9 7.69 6.15 -18.86
CA SER A 9 7.44 5.19 -17.78
C SER A 9 7.53 3.74 -18.26
N LEU A 10 7.04 3.44 -19.46
CA LEU A 10 7.19 2.11 -20.08
C LEU A 10 8.66 1.76 -20.37
N GLN A 11 9.44 2.71 -20.89
CA GLN A 11 10.87 2.51 -21.13
C GLN A 11 11.64 2.24 -19.83
N LEU A 12 11.39 3.01 -18.78
CA LEU A 12 11.98 2.79 -17.46
C LEU A 12 11.55 1.46 -16.85
N ALA A 13 10.28 1.10 -17.02
CA ALA A 13 9.71 -0.16 -16.55
C ALA A 13 10.32 -1.39 -17.26
N ALA A 14 10.71 -1.25 -18.52
CA ALA A 14 11.39 -2.30 -19.30
C ALA A 14 12.86 -2.47 -18.93
N HIS A 15 13.45 -1.55 -18.15
CA HIS A 15 14.87 -1.61 -17.79
C HIS A 15 15.21 -2.84 -16.94
N LYS A 16 16.44 -3.34 -17.03
CA LYS A 16 16.90 -4.53 -16.30
C LYS A 16 16.80 -4.38 -14.78
N SER A 17 17.07 -3.19 -14.28
CA SER A 17 17.04 -2.87 -12.83
C SER A 17 15.63 -2.55 -12.28
N SER A 18 14.59 -2.49 -13.11
CA SER A 18 13.25 -2.08 -12.68
C SER A 18 12.66 -2.99 -11.60
N LYS A 19 12.97 -4.30 -11.64
CA LYS A 19 12.53 -5.27 -10.62
C LYS A 19 13.15 -5.01 -9.25
N MET A 20 14.43 -4.61 -9.21
CA MET A 20 15.11 -4.24 -7.98
C MET A 20 14.50 -2.97 -7.39
N PHE A 21 14.29 -1.94 -8.21
CA PHE A 21 13.61 -0.72 -7.77
C PHE A 21 12.19 -0.98 -7.28
N LEU A 22 11.44 -1.88 -7.94
CA LEU A 22 10.12 -2.29 -7.50
C LEU A 22 10.17 -2.91 -6.10
N GLY A 23 11.13 -3.81 -5.85
CA GLY A 23 11.33 -4.40 -4.52
C GLY A 23 11.61 -3.33 -3.46
N ILE A 24 12.53 -2.42 -3.73
CA ILE A 24 12.89 -1.32 -2.82
C ILE A 24 11.67 -0.43 -2.54
N VAL A 25 10.94 -0.02 -3.57
CA VAL A 25 9.74 0.83 -3.42
C VAL A 25 8.65 0.10 -2.63
N SER A 26 8.40 -1.20 -2.92
CA SER A 26 7.42 -2.00 -2.21
C SER A 26 7.76 -2.17 -0.72
N PHE A 27 9.05 -2.35 -0.41
CA PHE A 27 9.56 -2.43 0.96
C PHE A 27 9.38 -1.11 1.70
N MET A 28 9.83 -0.01 1.10
CA MET A 28 9.79 1.32 1.70
C MET A 28 8.36 1.82 1.91
N GLU A 29 7.44 1.58 0.95
CA GLU A 29 6.03 1.97 1.05
C GLU A 29 5.35 1.36 2.27
N SER A 30 5.59 0.08 2.50
CA SER A 30 4.99 -0.64 3.61
C SER A 30 5.61 -0.30 4.98
N SER A 31 6.79 0.33 4.98
CA SER A 31 7.50 0.74 6.20
C SER A 31 7.19 2.20 6.57
N PHE A 32 7.52 3.16 5.70
CA PHE A 32 7.45 4.59 6.02
C PHE A 32 7.24 5.52 4.81
N PHE A 33 7.42 5.06 3.58
CA PHE A 33 7.42 5.91 2.38
C PHE A 33 6.04 5.95 1.69
N PRO A 34 5.58 7.08 1.11
CA PRO A 34 4.20 7.23 0.64
C PRO A 34 3.96 6.87 -0.84
N ILE A 35 4.93 6.34 -1.59
CA ILE A 35 4.76 6.04 -3.02
C ILE A 35 4.25 4.61 -3.20
N PRO A 36 3.03 4.41 -3.74
CA PRO A 36 2.47 3.08 -3.96
C PRO A 36 3.22 2.36 -5.10
N PRO A 37 3.61 1.08 -4.92
CA PRO A 37 4.28 0.29 -5.94
C PRO A 37 3.41 0.02 -7.17
N ASP A 38 2.09 0.16 -7.05
CA ASP A 38 1.14 -0.01 -8.16
C ASP A 38 1.50 0.86 -9.37
N VAL A 39 2.04 2.06 -9.13
CA VAL A 39 2.52 2.99 -10.18
C VAL A 39 3.63 2.37 -11.04
N MET A 40 4.43 1.46 -10.45
CA MET A 40 5.47 0.74 -11.17
C MET A 40 4.98 -0.60 -11.72
N ILE A 41 4.13 -1.32 -11.00
CA ILE A 41 3.61 -2.65 -11.39
C ILE A 41 2.91 -2.57 -12.75
N VAL A 42 1.97 -1.63 -12.91
CA VAL A 42 1.16 -1.52 -14.13
C VAL A 42 2.03 -1.35 -15.39
N PRO A 43 2.91 -0.34 -15.51
CA PRO A 43 3.74 -0.18 -16.69
C PRO A 43 4.77 -1.31 -16.85
N MET A 44 5.26 -1.93 -15.79
CA MET A 44 6.19 -3.06 -15.88
C MET A 44 5.53 -4.29 -16.47
N VAL A 45 4.30 -4.60 -16.08
CA VAL A 45 3.54 -5.73 -16.64
C VAL A 45 3.15 -5.45 -18.10
N ILE A 46 2.75 -4.22 -18.43
CA ILE A 46 2.42 -3.83 -19.81
C ILE A 46 3.66 -3.94 -20.71
N ALA A 47 4.84 -3.53 -20.23
CA ALA A 47 6.09 -3.60 -20.97
C ALA A 47 6.61 -5.04 -21.13
N LYS A 48 6.40 -5.91 -20.14
CA LYS A 48 6.87 -7.31 -20.12
C LYS A 48 5.81 -8.24 -19.54
N LYS A 49 4.79 -8.57 -20.35
CA LYS A 49 3.64 -9.37 -19.94
C LYS A 49 4.01 -10.71 -19.30
N ASN A 50 5.02 -11.40 -19.84
CA ASN A 50 5.46 -12.71 -19.33
C ASN A 50 6.07 -12.64 -17.91
N ASP A 51 6.41 -11.46 -17.44
CA ASP A 51 7.00 -11.25 -16.12
C ASP A 51 5.96 -10.93 -15.02
N TYR A 52 4.65 -10.91 -15.32
CA TYR A 52 3.61 -10.49 -14.36
C TYR A 52 3.66 -11.27 -13.04
N GLN A 53 3.93 -12.59 -13.11
CA GLN A 53 4.07 -13.43 -11.92
C GLN A 53 5.28 -13.03 -11.05
N LYS A 54 6.43 -12.75 -11.70
CA LYS A 54 7.63 -12.31 -10.98
C LYS A 54 7.43 -10.93 -10.36
N ILE A 55 6.74 -10.04 -11.07
CA ILE A 55 6.46 -8.67 -10.62
C ILE A 55 5.58 -8.71 -9.36
N PHE A 56 4.47 -9.47 -9.38
CA PHE A 56 3.61 -9.55 -8.21
C PHE A 56 4.31 -10.23 -7.02
N LEU A 57 5.10 -11.29 -7.26
CA LEU A 57 5.85 -11.97 -6.19
C LEU A 57 6.88 -11.04 -5.53
N ILE A 58 7.66 -10.32 -6.33
CA ILE A 58 8.64 -9.35 -5.81
C ILE A 58 7.92 -8.29 -4.96
N SER A 59 6.84 -7.69 -5.48
CA SER A 59 6.09 -6.68 -4.74
C SER A 59 5.53 -7.24 -3.44
N THR A 60 4.97 -8.46 -3.46
CA THR A 60 4.39 -9.11 -2.27
C THR A 60 5.44 -9.37 -1.21
N VAL A 61 6.54 -10.03 -1.57
CA VAL A 61 7.60 -10.40 -0.62
C VAL A 61 8.22 -9.15 -0.01
N PHE A 62 8.64 -8.19 -0.82
CA PHE A 62 9.28 -6.99 -0.32
C PHE A 62 8.32 -6.09 0.46
N SER A 63 7.04 -5.99 0.05
CA SER A 63 6.02 -5.26 0.82
C SER A 63 5.76 -5.91 2.18
N THR A 64 5.71 -7.24 2.24
CA THR A 64 5.53 -7.96 3.51
C THR A 64 6.74 -7.76 4.44
N LEU A 65 7.96 -7.85 3.91
CA LEU A 65 9.18 -7.56 4.67
C LEU A 65 9.23 -6.11 5.15
N GLY A 66 8.80 -5.16 4.32
CA GLY A 66 8.65 -3.76 4.70
C GLY A 66 7.60 -3.57 5.81
N GLY A 67 6.49 -4.32 5.75
CA GLY A 67 5.49 -4.36 6.81
C GLY A 67 6.05 -4.86 8.13
N VAL A 68 6.89 -5.90 8.10
CA VAL A 68 7.61 -6.39 9.29
C VAL A 68 8.54 -5.33 9.87
N LEU A 69 9.27 -4.59 9.03
CA LEU A 69 10.05 -3.45 9.50
C LEU A 69 9.16 -2.37 10.14
N GLY A 70 8.01 -2.04 9.52
CA GLY A 70 7.03 -1.12 10.10
C GLY A 70 6.52 -1.59 11.47
N TYR A 71 6.26 -2.90 11.60
CA TYR A 71 5.90 -3.52 12.88
C TYR A 71 6.99 -3.30 13.95
N PHE A 72 8.26 -3.56 13.63
CA PHE A 72 9.37 -3.34 14.59
C PHE A 72 9.54 -1.87 14.94
N ILE A 73 9.36 -0.95 14.00
CA ILE A 73 9.34 0.49 14.27
C ILE A 73 8.24 0.79 15.30
N GLY A 74 7.02 0.29 15.09
CA GLY A 74 5.90 0.48 16.01
C GLY A 74 6.15 -0.09 17.40
N SER A 75 6.69 -1.31 17.46
CA SER A 75 7.05 -1.98 18.72
C SER A 75 8.08 -1.18 19.52
N TYR A 76 9.12 -0.66 18.84
CA TYR A 76 10.13 0.19 19.50
C TYR A 76 9.55 1.53 20.01
N PHE A 77 8.68 2.16 19.23
CA PHE A 77 8.01 3.40 19.65
C PHE A 77 7.05 3.18 20.81
N LEU A 78 6.46 2.00 20.97
CA LEU A 78 5.63 1.69 22.12
C LEU A 78 6.45 1.72 23.41
N ASP A 79 7.62 1.10 23.43
CA ASP A 79 8.47 1.05 24.64
C ASP A 79 8.90 2.45 25.08
N VAL A 80 9.27 3.30 24.11
CA VAL A 80 9.58 4.71 24.38
C VAL A 80 8.31 5.47 24.80
N GLY A 81 7.18 5.24 24.14
CA GLY A 81 5.90 5.90 24.44
C GLY A 81 5.36 5.52 25.82
N ILE A 82 5.41 4.24 26.22
CA ILE A 82 5.00 3.79 27.54
C ILE A 82 5.84 4.45 28.62
N SER A 83 7.14 4.55 28.44
CA SER A 83 8.04 5.22 29.39
C SER A 83 7.68 6.68 29.62
N VAL A 84 7.26 7.39 28.56
CA VAL A 84 6.80 8.79 28.65
C VAL A 84 5.40 8.88 29.26
N ILE A 85 4.48 8.02 28.85
CA ILE A 85 3.07 8.01 29.30
C ILE A 85 2.98 7.55 30.76
N GLY A 86 3.87 6.66 31.20
CA GLY A 86 3.99 6.21 32.58
C GLY A 86 4.30 7.36 33.53
N PHE A 87 5.07 8.34 33.06
CA PHE A 87 5.31 9.57 33.85
C PHE A 87 4.04 10.37 34.13
N TYR A 88 3.00 10.20 33.29
CA TYR A 88 1.68 10.85 33.47
C TYR A 88 0.62 9.92 34.08
N GLY A 89 0.95 8.69 34.46
CA GLY A 89 0.04 7.76 35.15
C GLY A 89 -1.04 7.14 34.24
N TYR A 90 -0.84 7.07 32.92
CA TYR A 90 -1.81 6.51 31.95
C TYR A 90 -1.42 5.12 31.41
N GLU A 91 -0.47 4.42 32.04
CA GLU A 91 -0.02 3.09 31.61
C GLU A 91 -1.15 2.07 31.51
N ASP A 92 -2.03 2.02 32.52
CA ASP A 92 -3.15 1.08 32.57
C ASP A 92 -4.11 1.24 31.38
N LYS A 93 -4.31 2.49 30.90
CA LYS A 93 -5.16 2.75 29.73
C LYS A 93 -4.54 2.23 28.45
N VAL A 94 -3.22 2.33 28.28
CA VAL A 94 -2.51 1.81 27.12
C VAL A 94 -2.53 0.28 27.13
N VAL A 95 -2.29 -0.32 28.30
CA VAL A 95 -2.35 -1.79 28.46
C VAL A 95 -3.76 -2.32 28.19
N SER A 96 -4.80 -1.67 28.72
CA SER A 96 -6.19 -2.08 28.50
C SER A 96 -6.60 -1.96 27.01
N LEU A 97 -6.16 -0.91 26.31
CA LEU A 97 -6.39 -0.74 24.88
C LEU A 97 -5.68 -1.84 24.06
N LYS A 98 -4.42 -2.12 24.39
CA LYS A 98 -3.65 -3.20 23.79
C LYS A 98 -4.36 -4.55 23.96
N ASP A 99 -4.79 -4.88 25.16
CA ASP A 99 -5.49 -6.12 25.47
C ASP A 99 -6.84 -6.22 24.73
N SER A 100 -7.58 -5.11 24.64
CA SER A 100 -8.86 -5.08 23.93
C SER A 100 -8.73 -5.34 22.43
N LEU A 101 -7.61 -4.94 21.80
CA LEU A 101 -7.36 -5.11 20.36
C LEU A 101 -6.63 -6.43 20.04
N THR A 102 -5.96 -7.05 21.02
CA THR A 102 -5.18 -8.28 20.78
C THR A 102 -5.86 -9.56 21.26
N LYS A 103 -6.95 -9.44 22.03
CA LYS A 103 -7.69 -10.57 22.61
C LYS A 103 -9.16 -10.56 22.23
N GLY A 104 -9.78 -11.73 22.21
CA GLY A 104 -11.22 -11.89 22.00
C GLY A 104 -11.71 -11.33 20.67
N THR A 105 -12.83 -10.60 20.70
CA THR A 105 -13.47 -10.00 19.51
C THR A 105 -12.57 -8.94 18.86
N GLY A 106 -11.78 -8.20 19.63
CA GLY A 106 -10.87 -7.16 19.14
C GLY A 106 -9.80 -7.71 18.20
N LEU A 107 -9.30 -8.92 18.48
CA LEU A 107 -8.35 -9.59 17.61
C LEU A 107 -8.92 -9.81 16.20
N TYR A 108 -10.17 -10.27 16.09
CA TYR A 108 -10.82 -10.48 14.78
C TYR A 108 -11.05 -9.16 14.05
N ILE A 109 -11.48 -8.11 14.77
CA ILE A 109 -11.68 -6.78 14.21
C ILE A 109 -10.36 -6.25 13.68
N TRP A 110 -9.27 -6.39 14.44
CA TRP A 110 -7.94 -5.94 14.00
C TRP A 110 -7.44 -6.72 12.79
N LEU A 111 -7.63 -8.04 12.76
CA LEU A 111 -7.28 -8.88 11.62
C LEU A 111 -7.98 -8.46 10.34
N ILE A 112 -9.31 -8.26 10.40
CA ILE A 112 -10.10 -7.82 9.26
C ILE A 112 -9.63 -6.44 8.79
N THR A 113 -9.39 -5.52 9.72
CA THR A 113 -8.94 -4.17 9.42
C THR A 113 -7.56 -4.17 8.76
N LEU A 114 -6.61 -4.95 9.30
CA LEU A 114 -5.28 -5.13 8.73
C LEU A 114 -5.33 -5.75 7.33
N PHE A 115 -6.18 -6.78 7.15
CA PHE A 115 -6.38 -7.41 5.85
C PHE A 115 -6.94 -6.41 4.83
N LEU A 116 -8.00 -5.67 5.18
CA LEU A 116 -8.59 -4.65 4.32
C LEU A 116 -7.61 -3.53 3.99
N ALA A 117 -6.81 -3.09 4.96
CA ALA A 117 -5.78 -2.07 4.73
C ALA A 117 -4.70 -2.54 3.77
N GLY A 118 -4.28 -3.81 3.86
CA GLY A 118 -3.32 -4.40 2.92
C GLY A 118 -3.88 -4.63 1.52
N PHE A 119 -5.17 -4.93 1.42
CA PHE A 119 -5.85 -5.20 0.15
C PHE A 119 -6.29 -3.93 -0.57
N THR A 120 -6.76 -2.91 0.15
CA THR A 120 -7.25 -1.63 -0.40
C THR A 120 -6.10 -0.61 -0.57
N PRO A 121 -6.31 0.51 -1.28
CA PRO A 121 -5.32 1.58 -1.41
C PRO A 121 -5.20 2.47 -0.16
N LEU A 122 -5.49 1.94 1.03
CA LEU A 122 -5.27 2.64 2.29
C LEU A 122 -3.78 2.72 2.64
N PRO A 123 -3.36 3.68 3.48
CA PRO A 123 -1.97 3.82 3.90
C PRO A 123 -1.55 2.66 4.83
N PHE A 124 -1.14 1.55 4.23
CA PHE A 124 -0.83 0.28 4.91
C PHE A 124 0.18 0.42 6.05
N LYS A 125 1.17 1.31 5.90
CA LYS A 125 2.19 1.59 6.91
C LYS A 125 1.60 2.02 8.28
N VAL A 126 0.46 2.70 8.30
CA VAL A 126 -0.19 3.07 9.57
C VAL A 126 -0.59 1.81 10.34
N PHE A 127 -1.15 0.83 9.64
CA PHE A 127 -1.58 -0.44 10.24
C PHE A 127 -0.40 -1.34 10.63
N THR A 128 0.70 -1.33 9.86
CA THR A 128 1.90 -2.09 10.22
C THR A 128 2.55 -1.54 11.49
N ILE A 129 2.74 -0.23 11.58
CA ILE A 129 3.29 0.45 12.76
C ILE A 129 2.36 0.25 13.98
N THR A 130 1.05 0.47 13.82
CA THR A 130 0.10 0.28 14.92
C THR A 130 0.06 -1.16 15.39
N SER A 131 0.16 -2.16 14.48
CA SER A 131 0.25 -3.57 14.88
C SER A 131 1.45 -3.85 15.79
N GLY A 132 2.60 -3.21 15.50
CA GLY A 132 3.76 -3.25 16.38
C GLY A 132 3.52 -2.58 17.73
N MET A 133 2.91 -1.39 17.72
CA MET A 133 2.60 -0.64 18.94
C MET A 133 1.67 -1.41 19.90
N ILE A 134 0.65 -2.10 19.37
CA ILE A 134 -0.25 -2.91 20.23
C ILE A 134 0.35 -4.29 20.57
N GLY A 135 1.54 -4.64 20.07
CA GLY A 135 2.17 -5.94 20.28
C GLY A 135 1.37 -7.09 19.69
N PHE A 136 0.77 -6.87 18.51
CA PHE A 136 0.00 -7.90 17.81
C PHE A 136 0.89 -9.12 17.49
N ASN A 137 0.32 -10.33 17.45
CA ASN A 137 1.13 -11.53 17.18
C ASN A 137 1.83 -11.43 15.81
N LEU A 138 3.17 -11.47 15.81
CA LEU A 138 4.00 -11.28 14.61
C LEU A 138 3.73 -12.32 13.52
N PHE A 139 3.47 -13.60 13.89
CA PHE A 139 3.18 -14.63 12.91
C PHE A 139 1.84 -14.38 12.21
N ILE A 140 0.80 -14.08 12.97
CA ILE A 140 -0.53 -13.77 12.43
C ILE A 140 -0.44 -12.51 11.57
N PHE A 141 0.27 -11.48 12.03
CA PHE A 141 0.54 -10.26 11.27
C PHE A 141 1.22 -10.56 9.93
N PHE A 142 2.32 -11.32 9.94
CA PHE A 142 3.09 -11.66 8.75
C PHE A 142 2.23 -12.36 7.69
N PHE A 143 1.49 -13.41 8.08
CA PHE A 143 0.65 -14.15 7.14
C PHE A 143 -0.54 -13.31 6.63
N THR A 144 -1.14 -12.48 7.49
CA THR A 144 -2.22 -11.57 7.07
C THR A 144 -1.69 -10.56 6.05
N CYS A 145 -0.53 -9.97 6.28
CA CYS A 145 0.12 -9.06 5.33
C CYS A 145 0.48 -9.77 4.02
N LEU A 146 1.06 -10.96 4.10
CA LEU A 146 1.44 -11.74 2.92
C LEU A 146 0.24 -12.05 2.03
N ILE A 147 -0.88 -12.48 2.63
CA ILE A 147 -2.10 -12.82 1.88
C ILE A 147 -2.76 -11.57 1.34
N SER A 148 -2.97 -10.53 2.15
CA SER A 148 -3.67 -9.32 1.73
C SER A 148 -2.91 -8.56 0.64
N ARG A 149 -1.61 -8.34 0.80
CA ARG A 149 -0.75 -7.71 -0.20
C ARG A 149 -0.56 -8.58 -1.43
N GLY A 150 -0.43 -9.91 -1.21
CA GLY A 150 -0.34 -10.88 -2.30
C GLY A 150 -1.56 -10.84 -3.20
N LEU A 151 -2.77 -10.90 -2.64
CA LEU A 151 -4.02 -10.79 -3.40
C LEU A 151 -4.12 -9.46 -4.14
N ARG A 152 -3.80 -8.34 -3.48
CA ARG A 152 -3.80 -7.02 -4.12
C ARG A 152 -2.86 -6.98 -5.32
N PHE A 153 -1.58 -7.30 -5.14
CA PHE A 153 -0.60 -7.22 -6.22
C PHE A 153 -0.84 -8.25 -7.32
N PHE A 154 -1.38 -9.42 -6.96
CA PHE A 154 -1.83 -10.40 -7.94
C PHE A 154 -2.93 -9.83 -8.84
N ILE A 155 -3.98 -9.23 -8.24
CA ILE A 155 -5.07 -8.62 -9.01
C ILE A 155 -4.56 -7.50 -9.90
N VAL A 156 -3.74 -6.57 -9.36
CA VAL A 156 -3.18 -5.47 -10.15
C VAL A 156 -2.33 -5.98 -11.30
N SER A 157 -1.44 -6.94 -11.05
CA SER A 157 -0.57 -7.53 -12.08
C SER A 157 -1.37 -8.32 -13.12
N TYR A 158 -2.35 -9.12 -12.68
CA TYR A 158 -3.19 -9.93 -13.57
C TYR A 158 -4.09 -9.07 -14.45
N LEU A 159 -4.73 -8.03 -13.89
CA LEU A 159 -5.52 -7.09 -14.67
C LEU A 159 -4.66 -6.31 -15.67
N SER A 160 -3.45 -5.91 -15.27
CA SER A 160 -2.49 -5.26 -16.17
C SER A 160 -2.03 -6.21 -17.29
N PHE A 161 -1.83 -7.48 -17.00
CA PHE A 161 -1.52 -8.52 -17.99
C PHE A 161 -2.67 -8.70 -18.98
N LYS A 162 -3.91 -8.82 -18.48
CA LYS A 162 -5.07 -9.13 -19.31
C LYS A 162 -5.52 -7.92 -20.14
N PHE A 163 -5.54 -6.73 -19.56
CA PHE A 163 -6.11 -5.52 -20.15
C PHE A 163 -5.06 -4.48 -20.58
N GLY A 164 -3.76 -4.78 -20.44
CA GLY A 164 -2.68 -3.83 -20.71
C GLY A 164 -2.67 -3.32 -22.15
N ASP A 165 -3.03 -4.13 -23.15
CA ASP A 165 -3.11 -3.70 -24.56
C ASP A 165 -4.27 -2.71 -24.78
N ALA A 166 -5.43 -2.98 -24.17
CA ALA A 166 -6.57 -2.07 -24.23
C ALA A 166 -6.24 -0.73 -23.56
N PHE A 167 -5.57 -0.78 -22.39
CA PHE A 167 -5.10 0.41 -21.70
C PHE A 167 -4.07 1.19 -22.52
N ASN A 168 -3.13 0.50 -23.15
CA ASN A 168 -2.13 1.12 -24.01
C ASN A 168 -2.78 1.83 -25.22
N LYS A 169 -3.74 1.17 -25.89
CA LYS A 169 -4.53 1.77 -26.98
C LYS A 169 -5.31 3.00 -26.48
N PHE A 170 -5.97 2.90 -25.33
CA PHE A 170 -6.71 4.00 -24.72
C PHE A 170 -5.81 5.21 -24.43
N MET A 171 -4.63 5.00 -23.88
CA MET A 171 -3.65 6.07 -23.61
C MET A 171 -3.16 6.75 -24.88
N GLN A 172 -3.07 6.02 -26.00
CA GLN A 172 -2.64 6.56 -27.29
C GLN A 172 -3.74 7.35 -28.03
N THR A 173 -5.01 7.01 -27.83
CA THR A 173 -6.16 7.63 -28.55
C THR A 173 -6.53 9.02 -28.07
N GLY A 174 -5.83 9.60 -27.10
CA GLY A 174 -6.16 10.93 -26.56
C GLY A 174 -7.39 10.96 -25.64
N ALA A 175 -8.18 9.88 -25.57
CA ALA A 175 -9.30 9.75 -24.63
C ALA A 175 -8.86 9.94 -23.18
N ALA A 176 -7.65 9.50 -22.84
CA ALA A 176 -7.04 9.69 -21.53
C ALA A 176 -6.99 11.18 -21.11
N LYS A 177 -6.81 12.12 -22.05
CA LYS A 177 -6.83 13.56 -21.74
C LYS A 177 -8.21 14.01 -21.25
N TRP A 178 -9.27 13.57 -21.90
CA TRP A 178 -10.64 13.90 -21.54
C TRP A 178 -11.02 13.32 -20.17
N PHE A 179 -10.62 12.08 -19.88
CA PHE A 179 -10.83 11.48 -18.56
C PHE A 179 -10.06 12.20 -17.45
N THR A 180 -8.83 12.64 -17.72
CA THR A 180 -8.06 13.44 -16.74
C THR A 180 -8.71 14.80 -16.49
N ILE A 181 -9.19 15.49 -17.53
CA ILE A 181 -9.92 16.76 -17.40
C ILE A 181 -11.21 16.56 -16.62
N LEU A 182 -11.97 15.51 -16.93
CA LEU A 182 -13.21 15.17 -16.21
C LEU A 182 -12.95 14.88 -14.73
N GLY A 183 -11.90 14.10 -14.43
CA GLY A 183 -11.50 13.81 -13.06
C GLY A 183 -11.11 15.07 -12.28
N LEU A 184 -10.34 15.96 -12.89
CA LEU A 184 -9.98 17.25 -12.30
C LEU A 184 -11.21 18.14 -12.05
N LEU A 185 -12.15 18.17 -13.00
CA LEU A 185 -13.40 18.92 -12.84
C LEU A 185 -14.23 18.38 -11.66
N ILE A 186 -14.35 17.06 -11.53
CA ILE A 186 -15.06 16.43 -10.40
C ILE A 186 -14.40 16.83 -9.07
N VAL A 187 -13.06 16.76 -8.98
CA VAL A 187 -12.33 17.14 -7.75
C VAL A 187 -12.56 18.61 -7.43
N ILE A 188 -12.52 19.50 -8.42
CA ILE A 188 -12.78 20.94 -8.24
C ILE A 188 -14.21 21.16 -7.75
N ILE A 189 -15.20 20.52 -8.38
CA ILE A 189 -16.61 20.64 -7.99
C ILE A 189 -16.83 20.17 -6.55
N VAL A 190 -16.32 18.98 -6.19
CA VAL A 190 -16.44 18.42 -4.83
C VAL A 190 -15.75 19.33 -3.81
N SER A 191 -14.56 19.84 -4.15
CA SER A 191 -13.83 20.78 -3.29
C SER A 191 -14.57 22.09 -3.09
N THR A 192 -15.16 22.64 -4.15
CA THR A 192 -15.96 23.88 -4.10
C THR A 192 -17.23 23.68 -3.28
N ILE A 193 -17.95 22.57 -3.48
CA ILE A 193 -19.14 22.21 -2.70
C ILE A 193 -18.78 22.09 -1.22
N TYR A 194 -17.68 21.42 -0.91
CA TYR A 194 -17.21 21.28 0.48
C TYR A 194 -16.92 22.64 1.13
N PHE A 195 -16.30 23.57 0.38
CA PHE A 195 -15.99 24.92 0.89
C PHE A 195 -17.24 25.82 1.05
N VAL A 196 -18.26 25.62 0.19
CA VAL A 196 -19.52 26.44 0.24
C VAL A 196 -20.46 25.95 1.35
N ILE A 197 -20.43 24.64 1.69
CA ILE A 197 -21.31 24.07 2.73
C ILE A 197 -20.72 24.25 4.14
N LYS A 198 -19.41 24.52 4.24
CA LYS A 198 -18.73 24.79 5.51
C LYS A 198 -18.69 26.25 5.86
#